data_7da1c7a8c7714cb103a2ac021cdd3ff9
#
_entry.id   7da1c7a8c7714cb103a2ac021cdd3ff9
#
_cell.length_a   1.000
_cell.length_b   1.000
_cell.length_c   1.000
_cell.angle_alpha   90.00
_cell.angle_beta   90.00
_cell.angle_gamma   90.00
#
_symmetry.space_group_name_H-M   'P 1'
#
loop_
_entity.id
_entity.type
_entity.pdbx_description
1 polymer ?
#
loop_
_entity_poly.entity_id
_entity_poly.type
_entity_poly.pdbx_seq_one_letter_code
_entity_poly.pdbx_strand_id
1 'polypeptide(L)'
;RRVLFRSAMTENKNPFLKPYNTPHDTAPFHLIKIEHYEPALLEGMKEQNEEIDAIVNNPETPTFQNTIVALEKSGALLDRVTTVFGNLMSAETSDEMQELAEKMMPVLSEHSNNISLNEKLFARIKAVYEQKDQLQLKGEDAQLLQKTYDGFVRSGANLTGEAKEKFRQLNTELSILTLRFSQNLLKETNNYELALTEKQLEGLPESSLESYAQTAKDKGKEGSIITLDAPSFVPFMKYCDDRSLRREVYMAYN
;
A
#
# COMPACT_ATOMS: atom_id res chain seq x y z
N ARG A 1 4.01 -19.39 -31.20
CA ARG A 1 3.38 -20.57 -30.53
C ARG A 1 4.06 -20.96 -29.20
N ARG A 2 5.39 -20.83 -29.05
CA ARG A 2 6.11 -21.15 -27.77
C ARG A 2 5.91 -20.14 -26.64
N VAL A 3 5.70 -18.87 -26.95
CA VAL A 3 5.52 -17.79 -25.95
C VAL A 3 4.14 -17.89 -25.30
N LEU A 4 3.09 -18.18 -26.08
CA LEU A 4 1.71 -18.35 -25.56
C LEU A 4 1.57 -19.58 -24.62
N PHE A 5 2.32 -20.66 -24.87
CA PHE A 5 2.30 -21.85 -24.01
C PHE A 5 3.00 -21.63 -22.64
N ARG A 6 4.00 -20.75 -22.58
CA ARG A 6 4.67 -20.40 -21.31
C ARG A 6 3.80 -19.51 -20.42
N SER A 7 3.06 -18.56 -21.00
CA SER A 7 2.14 -17.68 -20.27
C SER A 7 1.02 -18.49 -19.61
N ALA A 8 0.32 -19.35 -20.34
CA ALA A 8 -0.78 -20.16 -19.81
C ALA A 8 -0.35 -21.16 -18.72
N MET A 9 0.90 -21.67 -18.74
CA MET A 9 1.41 -22.57 -17.70
C MET A 9 1.86 -21.85 -16.42
N THR A 10 2.24 -20.56 -16.50
CA THR A 10 2.60 -19.74 -15.33
C THR A 10 1.36 -19.20 -14.63
N GLU A 11 0.33 -18.78 -15.36
CA GLU A 11 -0.95 -18.31 -14.80
C GLU A 11 -1.61 -19.36 -13.90
N ASN A 12 -1.55 -20.63 -14.27
CA ASN A 12 -2.15 -21.73 -13.50
C ASN A 12 -1.39 -22.07 -12.18
N LYS A 13 -0.24 -21.47 -11.92
CA LYS A 13 0.56 -21.67 -10.70
C LYS A 13 0.59 -20.49 -9.76
N ASN A 14 0.11 -19.30 -10.17
CA ASN A 14 0.13 -18.11 -9.35
C ASN A 14 -0.88 -18.25 -8.20
N PRO A 15 -0.43 -18.20 -6.92
CA PRO A 15 -1.31 -18.36 -5.77
C PRO A 15 -2.40 -17.29 -5.68
N PHE A 16 -2.16 -16.09 -6.17
CA PHE A 16 -3.14 -15.00 -6.16
C PHE A 16 -4.36 -15.26 -7.06
N LEU A 17 -4.17 -16.01 -8.15
CA LEU A 17 -5.21 -16.26 -9.14
C LEU A 17 -6.14 -17.44 -8.79
N LYS A 18 -6.04 -17.94 -7.57
CA LYS A 18 -6.83 -19.06 -7.05
C LYS A 18 -7.38 -18.74 -5.67
N PRO A 19 -8.48 -19.38 -5.25
CA PRO A 19 -8.88 -19.35 -3.84
C PRO A 19 -7.72 -19.86 -2.97
N TYR A 20 -7.47 -19.20 -1.85
CA TYR A 20 -6.33 -19.56 -1.00
C TYR A 20 -6.50 -20.94 -0.35
N ASN A 21 -7.74 -21.32 0.00
CA ASN A 21 -8.07 -22.59 0.67
C ASN A 21 -7.25 -22.83 1.95
N THR A 22 -6.89 -21.76 2.62
CA THR A 22 -6.16 -21.73 3.90
C THR A 22 -7.14 -21.49 5.05
N PRO A 23 -6.77 -21.80 6.28
CA PRO A 23 -7.58 -21.42 7.45
C PRO A 23 -7.85 -19.90 7.43
N HIS A 24 -9.13 -19.53 7.60
CA HIS A 24 -9.59 -18.13 7.57
C HIS A 24 -9.26 -17.36 6.28
N ASP A 25 -9.03 -18.07 5.18
CA ASP A 25 -8.69 -17.51 3.86
C ASP A 25 -7.45 -16.59 3.90
N THR A 26 -6.51 -16.86 4.80
CA THR A 26 -5.26 -16.12 4.93
C THR A 26 -4.35 -16.32 3.72
N ALA A 27 -3.56 -15.31 3.35
CA ALA A 27 -2.64 -15.42 2.22
C ALA A 27 -1.60 -16.53 2.45
N PRO A 28 -1.38 -17.42 1.47
CA PRO A 28 -0.39 -18.50 1.58
C PRO A 28 1.02 -17.97 1.35
N PHE A 29 1.56 -17.20 2.29
CA PHE A 29 2.85 -16.50 2.17
C PHE A 29 4.01 -17.41 1.75
N HIS A 30 4.01 -18.69 2.19
CA HIS A 30 5.03 -19.67 1.83
C HIS A 30 5.01 -20.08 0.34
N LEU A 31 3.92 -19.81 -0.38
CA LEU A 31 3.77 -20.08 -1.81
C LEU A 31 3.95 -18.82 -2.66
N ILE A 32 3.79 -17.63 -2.06
CA ILE A 32 3.87 -16.36 -2.78
C ILE A 32 5.35 -15.98 -2.99
N LYS A 33 5.69 -15.65 -4.23
CA LYS A 33 7.02 -15.18 -4.64
C LYS A 33 6.90 -13.85 -5.35
N ILE A 34 8.01 -13.14 -5.47
CA ILE A 34 8.06 -11.83 -6.13
C ILE A 34 7.51 -11.89 -7.56
N GLU A 35 7.83 -12.94 -8.31
CA GLU A 35 7.38 -13.18 -9.69
C GLU A 35 5.85 -13.33 -9.86
N HIS A 36 5.11 -13.53 -8.77
CA HIS A 36 3.66 -13.68 -8.78
C HIS A 36 2.90 -12.36 -8.74
N TYR A 37 3.50 -11.28 -8.21
CA TYR A 37 2.81 -10.01 -8.00
C TYR A 37 2.44 -9.31 -9.30
N GLU A 38 3.41 -9.07 -10.18
CA GLU A 38 3.14 -8.30 -11.40
C GLU A 38 2.04 -8.93 -12.27
N PRO A 39 2.07 -10.23 -12.61
CA PRO A 39 1.00 -10.85 -13.38
C PRO A 39 -0.35 -10.77 -12.67
N ALA A 40 -0.38 -10.92 -11.34
CA ALA A 40 -1.62 -10.86 -10.57
C ALA A 40 -2.18 -9.44 -10.46
N LEU A 41 -1.32 -8.42 -10.32
CA LEU A 41 -1.72 -7.02 -10.35
C LEU A 41 -2.32 -6.65 -11.72
N LEU A 42 -1.67 -7.06 -12.81
CA LEU A 42 -2.16 -6.81 -14.16
C LEU A 42 -3.50 -7.51 -14.44
N GLU A 43 -3.65 -8.78 -14.03
CA GLU A 43 -4.93 -9.49 -14.18
C GLU A 43 -6.02 -8.86 -13.29
N GLY A 44 -5.69 -8.49 -12.04
CA GLY A 44 -6.64 -7.81 -11.15
C GLY A 44 -7.13 -6.47 -11.69
N MET A 45 -6.25 -5.68 -12.32
CA MET A 45 -6.65 -4.43 -13.00
C MET A 45 -7.53 -4.71 -14.22
N LYS A 46 -7.23 -5.76 -14.98
CA LYS A 46 -8.03 -6.15 -16.14
C LYS A 46 -9.44 -6.59 -15.69
N GLU A 47 -9.55 -7.48 -14.72
CA GLU A 47 -10.84 -7.92 -14.16
C GLU A 47 -11.65 -6.70 -13.65
N GLN A 48 -11.03 -5.81 -12.89
CA GLN A 48 -11.71 -4.61 -12.41
C GLN A 48 -12.18 -3.70 -13.54
N ASN A 49 -11.39 -3.52 -14.61
CA ASN A 49 -11.82 -2.75 -15.78
C ASN A 49 -13.07 -3.38 -16.43
N GLU A 50 -13.12 -4.71 -16.57
CA GLU A 50 -14.28 -5.42 -17.12
C GLU A 50 -15.53 -5.23 -16.22
N GLU A 51 -15.36 -5.27 -14.90
CA GLU A 51 -16.43 -5.01 -13.93
C GLU A 51 -16.92 -3.55 -13.99
N ILE A 52 -16.02 -2.57 -14.07
CA ILE A 52 -16.35 -1.15 -14.24
C ILE A 52 -17.08 -0.93 -15.57
N ASP A 53 -16.62 -1.53 -16.65
CA ASP A 53 -17.25 -1.44 -17.96
C ASP A 53 -18.68 -2.03 -17.93
N ALA A 54 -18.89 -3.11 -17.21
CA ALA A 54 -20.23 -3.68 -17.01
C ALA A 54 -21.17 -2.74 -16.25
N ILE A 55 -20.66 -2.02 -15.23
CA ILE A 55 -21.44 -1.00 -14.53
C ILE A 55 -21.78 0.17 -15.46
N VAL A 56 -20.77 0.70 -16.15
CA VAL A 56 -20.90 1.89 -17.01
C VAL A 56 -21.84 1.65 -18.19
N ASN A 57 -21.78 0.46 -18.79
CA ASN A 57 -22.59 0.09 -19.97
C ASN A 57 -23.91 -0.61 -19.60
N ASN A 58 -24.27 -0.70 -18.33
CA ASN A 58 -25.55 -1.27 -17.92
C ASN A 58 -26.70 -0.39 -18.46
N PRO A 59 -27.61 -0.95 -19.30
CA PRO A 59 -28.70 -0.19 -19.89
C PRO A 59 -29.81 0.20 -18.89
N GLU A 60 -29.84 -0.42 -17.72
CA GLU A 60 -30.81 -0.13 -16.69
C GLU A 60 -30.55 1.21 -16.01
N THR A 61 -31.59 1.82 -15.48
CA THR A 61 -31.50 3.02 -14.64
C THR A 61 -30.54 2.75 -13.46
N PRO A 62 -29.64 3.69 -13.13
CA PRO A 62 -28.76 3.54 -11.99
C PRO A 62 -29.52 3.34 -10.68
N THR A 63 -29.16 2.29 -9.95
CA THR A 63 -29.69 1.96 -8.63
C THR A 63 -28.55 1.78 -7.64
N PHE A 64 -28.87 1.76 -6.34
CA PHE A 64 -27.91 1.45 -5.30
C PHE A 64 -27.21 0.10 -5.56
N GLN A 65 -27.97 -0.93 -5.96
CA GLN A 65 -27.44 -2.27 -6.21
C GLN A 65 -26.58 -2.36 -7.47
N ASN A 66 -27.08 -1.88 -8.62
CA ASN A 66 -26.38 -2.03 -9.90
C ASN A 66 -25.26 -1.01 -10.13
N THR A 67 -25.07 -0.08 -9.22
CA THR A 67 -24.05 0.98 -9.33
C THR A 67 -23.15 1.00 -8.09
N ILE A 68 -23.68 1.28 -6.90
CA ILE A 68 -22.87 1.47 -5.69
C ILE A 68 -22.37 0.13 -5.16
N VAL A 69 -23.24 -0.84 -4.95
CA VAL A 69 -22.85 -2.18 -4.48
C VAL A 69 -22.00 -2.92 -5.52
N ALA A 70 -22.34 -2.77 -6.81
CA ALA A 70 -21.53 -3.35 -7.88
C ALA A 70 -20.11 -2.76 -7.90
N LEU A 71 -19.96 -1.45 -7.70
CA LEU A 71 -18.66 -0.78 -7.61
C LEU A 71 -17.88 -1.23 -6.38
N GLU A 72 -18.52 -1.32 -5.22
CA GLU A 72 -17.89 -1.77 -3.97
C GLU A 72 -17.31 -3.21 -4.09
N LYS A 73 -17.98 -4.06 -4.85
CA LYS A 73 -17.54 -5.44 -5.09
C LYS A 73 -16.48 -5.57 -6.18
N SER A 74 -16.25 -4.51 -6.96
CA SER A 74 -15.30 -4.55 -8.07
C SER A 74 -13.86 -4.56 -7.57
N GLY A 75 -12.98 -5.20 -8.33
CA GLY A 75 -11.55 -5.22 -8.05
C GLY A 75 -11.12 -6.12 -6.90
N ALA A 76 -11.91 -7.12 -6.52
CA ALA A 76 -11.59 -8.02 -5.41
C ALA A 76 -10.24 -8.75 -5.57
N LEU A 77 -9.86 -9.15 -6.78
CA LEU A 77 -8.54 -9.71 -7.04
C LEU A 77 -7.44 -8.67 -6.85
N LEU A 78 -7.61 -7.49 -7.40
CA LEU A 78 -6.63 -6.40 -7.28
C LEU A 78 -6.43 -6.01 -5.81
N ASP A 79 -7.50 -5.84 -5.05
CA ASP A 79 -7.46 -5.53 -3.61
C ASP A 79 -6.70 -6.61 -2.84
N ARG A 80 -6.98 -7.88 -3.10
CA ARG A 80 -6.29 -9.01 -2.48
C ARG A 80 -4.78 -8.97 -2.73
N VAL A 81 -4.35 -8.69 -3.96
CA VAL A 81 -2.92 -8.64 -4.32
C VAL A 81 -2.26 -7.40 -3.74
N THR A 82 -2.88 -6.23 -3.87
CA THR A 82 -2.32 -4.96 -3.36
C THR A 82 -2.24 -4.96 -1.84
N THR A 83 -3.20 -5.57 -1.14
CA THR A 83 -3.16 -5.70 0.32
C THR A 83 -1.96 -6.53 0.78
N VAL A 84 -1.71 -7.69 0.17
CA VAL A 84 -0.54 -8.53 0.50
C VAL A 84 0.75 -7.79 0.14
N PHE A 85 0.81 -7.18 -1.04
CA PHE A 85 1.97 -6.42 -1.50
C PHE A 85 2.32 -5.26 -0.55
N GLY A 86 1.34 -4.44 -0.19
CA GLY A 86 1.52 -3.30 0.71
C GLY A 86 1.95 -3.71 2.12
N ASN A 87 1.39 -4.81 2.66
CA ASN A 87 1.79 -5.33 3.95
C ASN A 87 3.25 -5.78 3.95
N LEU A 88 3.68 -6.53 2.93
CA LEU A 88 5.07 -7.02 2.86
C LEU A 88 6.05 -5.89 2.53
N MET A 89 5.66 -4.90 1.74
CA MET A 89 6.45 -3.70 1.53
C MET A 89 6.78 -2.98 2.85
N SER A 90 5.87 -3.01 3.81
CA SER A 90 6.03 -2.34 5.10
C SER A 90 6.73 -3.19 6.16
N ALA A 91 6.54 -4.52 6.13
CA ALA A 91 6.97 -5.42 7.19
C ALA A 91 8.18 -6.29 6.81
N GLU A 92 8.31 -6.68 5.55
CA GLU A 92 9.31 -7.65 5.06
C GLU A 92 9.72 -7.29 3.63
N THR A 93 10.22 -6.07 3.43
CA THR A 93 10.61 -5.60 2.09
C THR A 93 11.97 -6.17 1.64
N SER A 94 12.19 -6.17 0.34
CA SER A 94 13.48 -6.50 -0.30
C SER A 94 13.75 -5.51 -1.44
N ASP A 95 14.97 -5.48 -1.94
CA ASP A 95 15.34 -4.64 -3.09
C ASP A 95 14.48 -4.96 -4.31
N GLU A 96 14.26 -6.25 -4.60
CA GLU A 96 13.41 -6.70 -5.71
C GLU A 96 11.94 -6.25 -5.53
N MET A 97 11.45 -6.22 -4.29
CA MET A 97 10.11 -5.77 -3.98
C MET A 97 9.97 -4.25 -4.15
N GLN A 98 11.00 -3.50 -3.79
CA GLN A 98 11.06 -2.06 -4.02
C GLN A 98 11.16 -1.70 -5.50
N GLU A 99 11.98 -2.43 -6.28
CA GLU A 99 12.04 -2.28 -7.74
C GLU A 99 10.68 -2.56 -8.41
N LEU A 100 9.99 -3.61 -7.95
CA LEU A 100 8.64 -3.91 -8.41
C LEU A 100 7.65 -2.79 -8.05
N ALA A 101 7.76 -2.22 -6.85
CA ALA A 101 6.94 -1.09 -6.45
C ALA A 101 7.19 0.14 -7.35
N GLU A 102 8.44 0.47 -7.65
CA GLU A 102 8.78 1.57 -8.57
C GLU A 102 8.15 1.37 -9.96
N LYS A 103 8.13 0.15 -10.44
CA LYS A 103 7.51 -0.21 -11.71
C LYS A 103 5.99 -0.12 -11.67
N MET A 104 5.37 -0.65 -10.62
CA MET A 104 3.92 -0.85 -10.57
C MET A 104 3.14 0.34 -10.00
N MET A 105 3.73 1.17 -9.13
CA MET A 105 3.00 2.30 -8.54
C MET A 105 2.45 3.29 -9.56
N PRO A 106 3.19 3.70 -10.62
CA PRO A 106 2.62 4.54 -11.66
C PRO A 106 1.46 3.88 -12.41
N VAL A 107 1.56 2.57 -12.68
CA VAL A 107 0.54 1.78 -13.38
C VAL A 107 -0.74 1.68 -12.55
N LEU A 108 -0.60 1.40 -11.25
CA LEU A 108 -1.72 1.36 -10.30
C LEU A 108 -2.36 2.75 -10.12
N SER A 109 -1.56 3.81 -10.07
CA SER A 109 -2.05 5.19 -10.01
C SER A 109 -2.86 5.55 -11.25
N GLU A 110 -2.37 5.21 -12.44
CA GLU A 110 -3.09 5.43 -13.69
C GLU A 110 -4.40 4.63 -13.74
N HIS A 111 -4.38 3.37 -13.32
CA HIS A 111 -5.58 2.56 -13.20
C HIS A 111 -6.62 3.20 -12.26
N SER A 112 -6.20 3.64 -11.08
CA SER A 112 -7.07 4.34 -10.12
C SER A 112 -7.64 5.65 -10.70
N ASN A 113 -6.81 6.43 -11.41
CA ASN A 113 -7.24 7.65 -12.09
C ASN A 113 -8.29 7.34 -13.18
N ASN A 114 -8.12 6.25 -13.93
CA ASN A 114 -9.06 5.84 -14.97
C ASN A 114 -10.45 5.52 -14.42
N ILE A 115 -10.53 4.98 -13.22
CA ILE A 115 -11.80 4.71 -12.54
C ILE A 115 -12.36 5.99 -11.92
N SER A 116 -11.57 6.68 -11.08
CA SER A 116 -12.06 7.85 -10.32
C SER A 116 -12.43 9.06 -11.19
N LEU A 117 -11.81 9.19 -12.37
CA LEU A 117 -12.08 10.24 -13.34
C LEU A 117 -12.99 9.79 -14.49
N ASN A 118 -13.63 8.62 -14.38
CA ASN A 118 -14.55 8.12 -15.38
C ASN A 118 -15.90 8.85 -15.27
N GLU A 119 -16.17 9.70 -16.26
CA GLU A 119 -17.36 10.57 -16.28
C GLU A 119 -18.67 9.77 -16.31
N LYS A 120 -18.73 8.67 -17.06
CA LYS A 120 -19.92 7.82 -17.16
C LYS A 120 -20.20 7.10 -15.85
N LEU A 121 -19.15 6.60 -15.20
CA LEU A 121 -19.27 5.98 -13.88
C LEU A 121 -19.77 6.99 -12.85
N PHE A 122 -19.14 8.18 -12.82
CA PHE A 122 -19.54 9.23 -11.88
C PHE A 122 -20.97 9.72 -12.14
N ALA A 123 -21.40 9.82 -13.39
CA ALA A 123 -22.81 10.16 -13.70
C ALA A 123 -23.80 9.16 -13.10
N ARG A 124 -23.49 7.86 -13.15
CA ARG A 124 -24.34 6.83 -12.51
C ARG A 124 -24.33 6.94 -10.98
N ILE A 125 -23.15 7.15 -10.37
CA ILE A 125 -23.02 7.34 -8.90
C ILE A 125 -23.83 8.57 -8.47
N LYS A 126 -23.70 9.68 -9.19
CA LYS A 126 -24.41 10.92 -8.92
C LYS A 126 -25.92 10.75 -9.01
N ALA A 127 -26.41 10.04 -10.03
CA ALA A 127 -27.84 9.76 -10.22
C ALA A 127 -28.42 8.96 -9.05
N VAL A 128 -27.67 8.01 -8.48
CA VAL A 128 -28.09 7.29 -7.26
C VAL A 128 -28.05 8.23 -6.04
N TYR A 129 -26.99 9.00 -5.91
CA TYR A 129 -26.81 9.92 -4.77
C TYR A 129 -27.91 10.99 -4.69
N GLU A 130 -28.34 11.54 -5.82
CA GLU A 130 -29.41 12.56 -5.90
C GLU A 130 -30.78 12.02 -5.43
N GLN A 131 -30.94 10.70 -5.41
CA GLN A 131 -32.15 10.02 -4.93
C GLN A 131 -32.03 9.53 -3.48
N LYS A 132 -30.96 9.84 -2.75
CA LYS A 132 -30.64 9.28 -1.43
C LYS A 132 -31.79 9.36 -0.42
N ASP A 133 -32.51 10.47 -0.39
CA ASP A 133 -33.63 10.67 0.55
C ASP A 133 -34.85 9.78 0.23
N GLN A 134 -35.03 9.41 -1.05
CA GLN A 134 -36.12 8.55 -1.52
C GLN A 134 -35.76 7.06 -1.32
N LEU A 135 -34.48 6.70 -1.35
CA LEU A 135 -34.01 5.32 -1.20
C LEU A 135 -34.19 4.78 0.22
N GLN A 136 -34.33 5.66 1.22
CA GLN A 136 -34.47 5.30 2.65
C GLN A 136 -33.42 4.34 3.16
N LEU A 137 -32.17 4.43 2.62
CA LEU A 137 -31.05 3.64 3.05
C LEU A 137 -30.72 3.92 4.52
N LYS A 138 -30.27 2.89 5.23
CA LYS A 138 -29.93 3.00 6.66
C LYS A 138 -28.56 2.37 6.94
N GLY A 139 -27.92 2.82 8.04
CA GLY A 139 -26.68 2.23 8.52
C GLY A 139 -25.57 2.24 7.47
N GLU A 140 -25.01 1.08 7.20
CA GLU A 140 -23.88 0.89 6.31
C GLU A 140 -24.18 1.29 4.87
N ASP A 141 -25.37 0.98 4.37
CA ASP A 141 -25.76 1.31 2.99
C ASP A 141 -25.79 2.83 2.76
N ALA A 142 -26.35 3.58 3.70
CA ALA A 142 -26.36 5.04 3.63
C ALA A 142 -24.94 5.62 3.67
N GLN A 143 -24.07 5.07 4.52
CA GLN A 143 -22.67 5.45 4.60
C GLN A 143 -21.91 5.08 3.32
N LEU A 144 -22.11 3.89 2.77
CA LEU A 144 -21.49 3.46 1.53
C LEU A 144 -21.81 4.43 0.39
N LEU A 145 -23.09 4.78 0.19
CA LEU A 145 -23.50 5.75 -0.83
C LEU A 145 -22.82 7.12 -0.62
N GLN A 146 -22.88 7.64 0.61
CA GLN A 146 -22.29 8.96 0.92
C GLN A 146 -20.79 8.97 0.68
N LYS A 147 -20.06 7.97 1.22
CA LYS A 147 -18.60 7.90 1.08
C LYS A 147 -18.15 7.65 -0.36
N THR A 148 -18.88 6.83 -1.12
CA THR A 148 -18.59 6.60 -2.53
C THR A 148 -18.71 7.91 -3.31
N TYR A 149 -19.81 8.65 -3.16
CA TYR A 149 -19.99 9.93 -3.83
C TYR A 149 -18.91 10.95 -3.43
N ASP A 150 -18.68 11.15 -2.13
CA ASP A 150 -17.69 12.10 -1.61
C ASP A 150 -16.26 11.71 -2.06
N GLY A 151 -15.95 10.41 -2.09
CA GLY A 151 -14.68 9.89 -2.56
C GLY A 151 -14.41 10.26 -4.02
N PHE A 152 -15.37 10.05 -4.90
CA PHE A 152 -15.26 10.44 -6.30
C PHE A 152 -15.11 11.96 -6.48
N VAL A 153 -15.89 12.76 -5.76
CA VAL A 153 -15.78 14.23 -5.81
C VAL A 153 -14.39 14.69 -5.37
N ARG A 154 -13.87 14.16 -4.27
CA ARG A 154 -12.53 14.48 -3.77
C ARG A 154 -11.42 14.01 -4.71
N SER A 155 -11.66 12.90 -5.40
CA SER A 155 -10.73 12.35 -6.41
C SER A 155 -10.87 13.04 -7.77
N GLY A 156 -11.53 14.19 -7.86
CA GLY A 156 -11.56 15.03 -9.04
C GLY A 156 -12.62 14.68 -10.08
N ALA A 157 -13.64 13.89 -9.73
CA ALA A 157 -14.70 13.49 -10.68
C ALA A 157 -15.47 14.67 -11.30
N ASN A 158 -15.50 15.82 -10.62
CA ASN A 158 -16.08 17.06 -11.13
C ASN A 158 -15.13 17.89 -12.02
N LEU A 159 -13.86 17.50 -12.15
CA LEU A 159 -12.90 18.20 -12.97
C LEU A 159 -13.11 17.87 -14.45
N THR A 160 -12.88 18.86 -15.32
CA THR A 160 -12.98 18.72 -16.77
C THR A 160 -11.78 19.34 -17.45
N GLY A 161 -11.53 18.94 -18.72
CA GLY A 161 -10.50 19.54 -19.55
C GLY A 161 -9.09 19.51 -18.92
N GLU A 162 -8.42 20.64 -18.99
CA GLU A 162 -7.04 20.81 -18.52
C GLU A 162 -6.85 20.53 -17.03
N ALA A 163 -7.83 20.90 -16.19
CA ALA A 163 -7.78 20.65 -14.75
C ALA A 163 -7.79 19.15 -14.43
N LYS A 164 -8.55 18.35 -15.18
CA LYS A 164 -8.59 16.89 -15.05
C LYS A 164 -7.24 16.25 -15.41
N GLU A 165 -6.64 16.67 -16.54
CA GLU A 165 -5.32 16.17 -16.94
C GLU A 165 -4.22 16.58 -15.96
N LYS A 166 -4.26 17.81 -15.45
CA LYS A 166 -3.32 18.27 -14.42
C LYS A 166 -3.46 17.47 -13.13
N PHE A 167 -4.69 17.17 -12.72
CA PHE A 167 -4.96 16.34 -11.54
C PHE A 167 -4.37 14.93 -11.71
N ARG A 168 -4.58 14.31 -12.88
CA ARG A 168 -4.01 12.99 -13.22
C ARG A 168 -2.48 12.99 -13.12
N GLN A 169 -1.82 13.98 -13.69
CA GLN A 169 -0.37 14.14 -13.63
C GLN A 169 0.13 14.27 -12.19
N LEU A 170 -0.52 15.11 -11.38
CA LEU A 170 -0.17 15.33 -9.99
C LEU A 170 -0.34 14.06 -9.15
N ASN A 171 -1.38 13.27 -9.37
CA ASN A 171 -1.58 11.99 -8.69
C ASN A 171 -0.46 10.99 -9.00
N THR A 172 -0.08 10.89 -10.28
CA THR A 172 1.02 10.01 -10.70
C THR A 172 2.35 10.46 -10.10
N GLU A 173 2.65 11.77 -10.13
CA GLU A 173 3.85 12.33 -9.52
C GLU A 173 3.86 12.10 -8.00
N LEU A 174 2.74 12.34 -7.32
CA LEU A 174 2.59 12.13 -5.89
C LEU A 174 2.84 10.66 -5.49
N SER A 175 2.32 9.71 -6.27
CA SER A 175 2.53 8.27 -5.98
C SER A 175 4.01 7.89 -6.04
N ILE A 176 4.77 8.42 -7.00
CA ILE A 176 6.21 8.21 -7.14
C ILE A 176 6.98 8.89 -6.00
N LEU A 177 6.63 10.14 -5.66
CA LEU A 177 7.30 10.89 -4.59
C LEU A 177 7.06 10.25 -3.22
N THR A 178 5.85 9.77 -2.95
CA THR A 178 5.53 9.06 -1.70
C THR A 178 6.35 7.78 -1.57
N LEU A 179 6.47 7.00 -2.65
CA LEU A 179 7.30 5.80 -2.65
C LEU A 179 8.77 6.15 -2.38
N ARG A 180 9.33 7.12 -3.09
CA ARG A 180 10.73 7.57 -2.92
C ARG A 180 10.99 8.09 -1.52
N PHE A 181 10.05 8.83 -0.94
CA PHE A 181 10.17 9.30 0.44
C PHE A 181 10.31 8.12 1.41
N SER A 182 9.44 7.12 1.29
CA SER A 182 9.47 5.92 2.14
C SER A 182 10.77 5.12 1.98
N GLN A 183 11.26 4.97 0.75
CA GLN A 183 12.53 4.28 0.45
C GLN A 183 13.73 5.05 1.02
N ASN A 184 13.75 6.37 0.88
CA ASN A 184 14.81 7.20 1.43
C ASN A 184 14.83 7.14 2.95
N LEU A 185 13.65 7.24 3.59
CA LEU A 185 13.52 7.13 5.04
C LEU A 185 14.04 5.77 5.54
N LEU A 186 13.64 4.68 4.90
CA LEU A 186 14.11 3.33 5.25
C LEU A 186 15.63 3.22 5.11
N LYS A 187 16.18 3.72 4.00
CA LYS A 187 17.61 3.71 3.74
C LYS A 187 18.39 4.49 4.79
N GLU A 188 17.96 5.71 5.13
CA GLU A 188 18.60 6.51 6.16
C GLU A 188 18.51 5.86 7.55
N THR A 189 17.36 5.31 7.90
CA THR A 189 17.18 4.55 9.15
C THR A 189 18.13 3.37 9.24
N ASN A 190 18.25 2.60 8.16
CA ASN A 190 19.15 1.42 8.10
C ASN A 190 20.63 1.77 8.10
N ASN A 191 20.99 2.94 7.56
CA ASN A 191 22.37 3.39 7.47
C ASN A 191 22.89 3.98 8.79
N TYR A 192 22.01 4.44 9.67
CA TYR A 192 22.44 5.05 10.93
C TYR A 192 22.94 4.00 11.92
N GLU A 193 24.14 4.22 12.41
CA GLU A 193 24.76 3.42 13.45
C GLU A 193 25.59 4.32 14.37
N LEU A 194 25.41 4.14 15.67
CA LEU A 194 26.23 4.80 16.67
C LEU A 194 26.86 3.73 17.57
N ALA A 195 28.16 3.55 17.45
CA ALA A 195 28.92 2.67 18.35
C ALA A 195 29.07 3.34 19.73
N LEU A 196 28.79 2.59 20.78
CA LEU A 196 28.82 3.06 22.16
C LEU A 196 30.06 2.53 22.88
N THR A 197 30.74 3.38 23.65
CA THR A 197 31.77 2.98 24.59
C THR A 197 31.16 2.46 25.89
N GLU A 198 31.91 1.69 26.69
CA GLU A 198 31.44 1.18 27.99
C GLU A 198 30.86 2.27 28.90
N LYS A 199 31.50 3.45 28.93
CA LYS A 199 31.02 4.60 29.70
C LYS A 199 29.68 5.14 29.21
N GLN A 200 29.41 5.04 27.91
CA GLN A 200 28.16 5.54 27.30
C GLN A 200 26.99 4.54 27.49
N LEU A 201 27.29 3.36 27.99
CA LEU A 201 26.28 2.34 28.35
C LEU A 201 25.71 2.55 29.76
N GLU A 202 26.27 3.47 30.56
CA GLU A 202 25.79 3.77 31.90
C GLU A 202 24.32 4.23 31.88
N GLY A 203 23.54 3.75 32.85
CA GLY A 203 22.11 4.02 32.98
C GLY A 203 21.18 3.11 32.15
N LEU A 204 21.71 2.40 31.17
CA LEU A 204 20.91 1.53 30.29
C LEU A 204 20.53 0.21 30.98
N PRO A 205 19.28 -0.29 30.81
CA PRO A 205 18.86 -1.58 31.30
C PRO A 205 19.64 -2.75 30.65
N GLU A 206 19.82 -3.86 31.37
CA GLU A 206 20.51 -5.04 30.88
C GLU A 206 19.96 -5.56 29.56
N SER A 207 18.61 -5.59 29.41
CA SER A 207 17.95 -5.99 28.16
C SER A 207 18.30 -5.09 26.96
N SER A 208 18.57 -3.82 27.21
CA SER A 208 19.02 -2.90 26.16
C SER A 208 20.48 -3.13 25.80
N LEU A 209 21.33 -3.41 26.80
CA LEU A 209 22.75 -3.74 26.60
C LEU A 209 22.89 -5.00 25.73
N GLU A 210 22.13 -6.05 26.05
CA GLU A 210 22.09 -7.30 25.27
C GLU A 210 21.63 -7.04 23.83
N SER A 211 20.59 -6.23 23.64
CA SER A 211 20.05 -5.90 22.32
C SER A 211 21.06 -5.12 21.48
N TYR A 212 21.76 -4.15 22.07
CA TYR A 212 22.78 -3.35 21.35
C TYR A 212 24.04 -4.18 21.02
N ALA A 213 24.43 -5.11 21.89
CA ALA A 213 25.51 -6.04 21.60
C ALA A 213 25.11 -7.02 20.49
N GLN A 214 23.88 -7.51 20.49
CA GLN A 214 23.38 -8.35 19.40
C GLN A 214 23.34 -7.61 18.07
N THR A 215 22.88 -6.35 18.08
CA THR A 215 22.88 -5.49 16.89
C THR A 215 24.29 -5.32 16.32
N ALA A 216 25.32 -5.11 17.16
CA ALA A 216 26.70 -5.04 16.73
C ALA A 216 27.15 -6.34 16.07
N LYS A 217 26.85 -7.48 16.68
CA LYS A 217 27.17 -8.81 16.18
C LYS A 217 26.51 -9.09 14.83
N ASP A 218 25.24 -8.78 14.67
CA ASP A 218 24.47 -8.98 13.43
C ASP A 218 25.04 -8.15 12.28
N LYS A 219 25.67 -7.00 12.61
CA LYS A 219 26.39 -6.13 11.66
C LYS A 219 27.88 -6.50 11.50
N GLY A 220 28.33 -7.61 12.08
CA GLY A 220 29.73 -8.06 12.02
C GLY A 220 30.72 -7.15 12.76
N LYS A 221 30.26 -6.42 13.79
CA LYS A 221 31.05 -5.48 14.60
C LYS A 221 31.13 -5.95 16.06
N GLU A 222 32.12 -5.44 16.78
CA GLU A 222 32.27 -5.64 18.21
C GLU A 222 31.63 -4.50 19.01
N GLY A 223 31.34 -4.75 20.31
CA GLY A 223 30.82 -3.77 21.22
C GLY A 223 29.29 -3.66 21.15
N SER A 224 28.79 -2.45 21.27
CA SER A 224 27.34 -2.15 21.30
C SER A 224 27.03 -1.07 20.28
N ILE A 225 25.96 -1.27 19.50
CA ILE A 225 25.51 -0.33 18.46
C ILE A 225 24.06 0.01 18.70
N ILE A 226 23.75 1.31 18.67
CA ILE A 226 22.39 1.84 18.62
C ILE A 226 22.02 2.21 17.18
N THR A 227 20.78 1.96 16.83
CA THR A 227 20.16 2.34 15.56
C THR A 227 18.98 3.28 15.81
N LEU A 228 18.32 3.76 14.73
CA LEU A 228 17.13 4.60 14.83
C LEU A 228 15.83 3.81 14.88
N ASP A 229 15.88 2.48 14.87
CA ASP A 229 14.70 1.66 15.06
C ASP A 229 14.10 1.86 16.45
N ALA A 230 12.78 1.91 16.54
CA ALA A 230 12.09 2.21 17.80
C ALA A 230 12.54 1.35 19.00
N PRO A 231 12.76 0.03 18.87
CA PRO A 231 13.27 -0.80 19.97
C PRO A 231 14.69 -0.41 20.44
N SER A 232 15.50 0.19 19.56
CA SER A 232 16.83 0.70 19.88
C SER A 232 16.78 2.12 20.43
N PHE A 233 16.09 3.00 19.73
CA PHE A 233 15.99 4.43 20.02
C PHE A 233 15.27 4.74 21.35
N VAL A 234 14.10 4.14 21.59
CA VAL A 234 13.25 4.50 22.73
C VAL A 234 13.90 4.21 24.08
N PRO A 235 14.47 3.00 24.34
CA PRO A 235 15.17 2.74 25.59
C PRO A 235 16.41 3.63 25.77
N PHE A 236 17.13 3.90 24.69
CA PHE A 236 18.30 4.79 24.75
C PHE A 236 17.91 6.21 25.20
N MET A 237 16.88 6.79 24.59
CA MET A 237 16.39 8.12 24.95
C MET A 237 15.88 8.19 26.38
N LYS A 238 15.32 7.08 26.88
CA LYS A 238 14.73 7.00 28.20
C LYS A 238 15.75 6.83 29.32
N TYR A 239 16.79 6.04 29.10
CA TYR A 239 17.67 5.56 30.16
C TYR A 239 19.15 5.96 30.05
N CYS A 240 19.65 6.35 28.89
CA CYS A 240 21.03 6.78 28.76
C CYS A 240 21.29 8.02 29.61
N ASP A 241 22.34 7.99 30.46
CA ASP A 241 22.69 9.11 31.34
C ASP A 241 23.31 10.29 30.58
N ASP A 242 24.01 10.03 29.47
CA ASP A 242 24.66 11.06 28.65
C ASP A 242 23.64 11.90 27.85
N ARG A 243 23.38 13.10 28.35
CA ARG A 243 22.45 14.05 27.72
C ARG A 243 22.94 14.51 26.33
N SER A 244 24.24 14.65 26.13
CA SER A 244 24.77 15.13 24.85
C SER A 244 24.57 14.05 23.79
N LEU A 245 24.79 12.80 24.16
CA LEU A 245 24.57 11.66 23.29
C LEU A 245 23.08 11.45 22.96
N ARG A 246 22.20 11.60 23.96
CA ARG A 246 20.75 11.60 23.68
C ARG A 246 20.35 12.68 22.69
N ARG A 247 20.96 13.89 22.80
CA ARG A 247 20.69 14.97 21.84
C ARG A 247 21.16 14.60 20.43
N GLU A 248 22.33 14.01 20.29
CA GLU A 248 22.86 13.55 19.00
C GLU A 248 21.89 12.55 18.34
N VAL A 249 21.49 11.52 19.07
CA VAL A 249 20.56 10.50 18.60
C VAL A 249 19.16 11.07 18.28
N TYR A 250 18.69 12.00 19.12
CA TYR A 250 17.44 12.70 18.87
C TYR A 250 17.44 13.50 17.56
N MET A 251 18.55 14.20 17.31
CA MET A 251 18.70 15.00 16.07
C MET A 251 18.85 14.14 14.84
N ALA A 252 19.40 12.93 14.98
CA ALA A 252 19.47 11.96 13.88
C ALA A 252 18.12 11.32 13.58
N TYR A 253 17.27 11.15 14.59
CA TYR A 253 15.94 10.55 14.44
C TYR A 253 14.91 11.52 13.82
N ASN A 254 15.03 12.85 14.02
CA ASN A 254 14.09 13.88 13.58
C ASN A 254 14.62 14.71 12.39
#